data_b3561e1bb6419ee74a3bd901a2236a7c
#
_entry.id   b3561e1bb6419ee74a3bd901a2236a7c
#
_cell.length_a   1.000
_cell.length_b   1.000
_cell.length_c   1.000
_cell.angle_alpha   90.00
_cell.angle_beta   90.00
_cell.angle_gamma   90.00
#
_symmetry.space_group_name_H-M   'P 1'
#
loop_
_entity.id
_entity.type
_entity.pdbx_description
1 polymer ?
#
loop_
_entity_poly.entity_id
_entity_poly.type
_entity_poly.pdbx_seq_one_letter_code
_entity_poly.pdbx_strand_id
1 'polypeptide(L)'
;MGSEMCIRDRCSEKDVELVEDCKKNNIGFIAMKALSGGLITNSAAAYAFEDQYDNVLPIWGVQRENELDEFLSYMEHPPVMNDEIRALIEADRKQLYGSFCRGCGYCMPCPVGIEINNCARMSLLLRRSPSEGHLSPEGQAKMMKIKDCLHCGHCMSKCPYGLNTPELLQRNLKDYEEVLAGKGILPGNF
;
A
#
# COMPACT_ATOMS: atom_id res chain seq x y z
N MET A 1 12.46 13.05 13.86
CA MET A 1 11.77 13.29 12.56
C MET A 1 11.60 11.92 11.93
N GLY A 2 10.39 11.37 11.99
CA GLY A 2 10.12 10.09 11.36
C GLY A 2 10.09 10.25 9.85
N SER A 3 11.08 9.77 9.15
CA SER A 3 10.94 9.59 7.72
C SER A 3 9.95 8.43 7.49
N GLU A 4 8.92 8.67 6.70
CA GLU A 4 8.03 7.61 6.19
C GLU A 4 8.78 6.74 5.18
N MET A 5 9.98 6.30 5.55
CA MET A 5 10.75 5.43 4.69
C MET A 5 10.34 4.00 4.89
N CYS A 6 9.92 3.43 3.81
CA CYS A 6 9.42 2.09 3.74
C CYS A 6 10.57 1.10 3.69
N ILE A 7 11.05 0.65 4.85
CA ILE A 7 11.74 -0.63 4.88
C ILE A 7 10.63 -1.66 4.66
N ARG A 8 10.50 -2.09 3.45
CA ARG A 8 9.49 -3.06 3.04
C ARG A 8 10.05 -3.85 1.88
N ASP A 9 9.35 -4.91 1.58
CA ASP A 9 9.44 -5.63 0.32
C ASP A 9 9.55 -4.74 -0.94
N ARG A 10 9.30 -3.42 -0.82
CA ARG A 10 9.41 -2.39 -1.87
C ARG A 10 10.52 -1.37 -1.65
N CYS A 11 11.41 -1.59 -0.69
CA CYS A 11 12.56 -0.72 -0.49
C CYS A 11 13.41 -0.66 -1.74
N SER A 12 13.80 0.53 -2.13
CA SER A 12 14.91 0.68 -3.05
C SER A 12 16.21 0.24 -2.37
N GLU A 13 17.21 -0.11 -3.16
CA GLU A 13 18.55 -0.40 -2.61
C GLU A 13 19.04 0.73 -1.69
N LYS A 14 18.72 1.98 -2.01
CA LYS A 14 19.06 3.16 -1.20
C LYS A 14 18.39 3.19 0.18
N ASP A 15 17.17 2.66 0.30
CA ASP A 15 16.47 2.60 1.59
C ASP A 15 17.14 1.55 2.50
N VAL A 16 17.53 0.42 1.93
CA VAL A 16 18.30 -0.62 2.64
C VAL A 16 19.68 -0.08 3.05
N GLU A 17 20.39 0.59 2.14
CA GLU A 17 21.67 1.25 2.43
C GLU A 17 21.55 2.22 3.62
N LEU A 18 20.47 2.99 3.69
CA LEU A 18 20.23 3.91 4.82
C LEU A 18 20.08 3.17 6.14
N VAL A 19 19.36 2.04 6.17
CA VAL A 19 19.21 1.23 7.39
C VAL A 19 20.57 0.68 7.84
N GLU A 20 21.37 0.18 6.90
CA GLU A 20 22.71 -0.29 7.17
C GLU A 20 23.64 0.85 7.65
N ASP A 21 23.50 2.04 7.10
CA ASP A 21 24.27 3.20 7.57
C ASP A 21 23.82 3.67 8.95
N CYS A 22 22.53 3.61 9.26
CA CYS A 22 22.03 3.81 10.62
C CYS A 22 22.67 2.79 11.59
N LYS A 23 22.71 1.51 11.22
CA LYS A 23 23.34 0.46 12.01
C LYS A 23 24.81 0.73 12.28
N LYS A 24 25.59 1.06 11.24
CA LYS A 24 27.03 1.41 11.37
C LYS A 24 27.28 2.57 12.33
N ASN A 25 26.33 3.49 12.42
CA ASN A 25 26.41 4.66 13.31
C ASN A 25 25.72 4.45 14.67
N ASN A 26 25.35 3.22 15.01
CA ASN A 26 24.62 2.86 16.25
C ASN A 26 23.29 3.63 16.41
N ILE A 27 22.57 3.81 15.32
CA ILE A 27 21.27 4.48 15.25
C ILE A 27 20.19 3.44 15.06
N GLY A 28 19.19 3.41 15.96
CA GLY A 28 17.98 2.62 15.79
C GLY A 28 17.06 3.22 14.70
N PHE A 29 16.36 2.39 13.97
CA PHE A 29 15.44 2.78 12.91
C PHE A 29 14.01 2.34 13.26
N ILE A 30 13.04 3.25 13.17
CA ILE A 30 11.62 2.94 13.39
C ILE A 30 10.93 2.82 12.03
N ALA A 31 10.49 1.59 11.69
CA ALA A 31 9.77 1.32 10.45
C ALA A 31 8.26 1.51 10.65
N MET A 32 7.73 2.60 10.12
CA MET A 32 6.29 2.87 10.12
C MET A 32 5.61 2.31 8.88
N LYS A 33 4.33 1.92 9.00
CA LYS A 33 3.52 1.39 7.89
C LYS A 33 4.14 0.14 7.24
N ALA A 34 4.72 -0.74 7.99
CA ALA A 34 5.35 -1.97 7.51
C ALA A 34 4.41 -2.85 6.65
N LEU A 35 3.09 -2.75 6.84
CA LEU A 35 2.07 -3.40 6.00
C LEU A 35 1.51 -2.51 4.87
N SER A 36 2.16 -1.39 4.54
CA SER A 36 1.73 -0.51 3.44
C SER A 36 0.31 0.07 3.57
N GLY A 37 -0.21 0.20 4.80
CA GLY A 37 -1.61 0.59 5.02
C GLY A 37 -2.59 -0.48 4.56
N GLY A 38 -2.27 -1.76 4.78
CA GLY A 38 -3.07 -2.91 4.42
C GLY A 38 -2.91 -3.41 2.98
N LEU A 39 -1.95 -2.86 2.21
CA LEU A 39 -1.67 -3.36 0.86
C LEU A 39 -0.80 -4.62 0.86
N ILE A 40 0.01 -4.82 1.90
CA ILE A 40 0.72 -6.08 2.15
C ILE A 40 -0.18 -6.91 3.06
N THR A 41 -0.65 -8.04 2.56
CA THR A 41 -1.61 -8.90 3.25
C THR A 41 -0.95 -10.12 3.91
N ASN A 42 0.30 -10.42 3.55
CA ASN A 42 1.05 -11.50 4.18
C ASN A 42 1.91 -10.95 5.32
N SER A 43 1.40 -11.03 6.54
CA SER A 43 2.05 -10.54 7.76
C SER A 43 3.35 -11.29 8.07
N ALA A 44 3.40 -12.61 7.83
CA ALA A 44 4.59 -13.43 8.05
C ALA A 44 5.74 -13.02 7.14
N ALA A 45 5.45 -12.71 5.87
CA ALA A 45 6.46 -12.23 4.92
C ALA A 45 6.97 -10.85 5.30
N ALA A 46 6.07 -9.95 5.75
CA ALA A 46 6.45 -8.63 6.23
C ALA A 46 7.32 -8.72 7.49
N TYR A 47 6.92 -9.55 8.45
CA TYR A 47 7.66 -9.76 9.69
C TYR A 47 9.07 -10.33 9.41
N ALA A 48 9.15 -11.43 8.65
CA ALA A 48 10.43 -12.04 8.31
C ALA A 48 11.38 -11.11 7.53
N PHE A 49 10.82 -10.15 6.77
CA PHE A 49 11.63 -9.15 6.08
C PHE A 49 12.23 -8.13 7.05
N GLU A 50 11.45 -7.59 7.97
CA GLU A 50 11.90 -6.60 8.95
C GLU A 50 12.85 -7.21 9.99
N ASP A 51 12.62 -8.45 10.38
CA ASP A 51 13.41 -9.17 11.40
C ASP A 51 14.87 -9.48 10.96
N GLN A 52 15.19 -9.27 9.69
CA GLN A 52 16.58 -9.37 9.20
C GLN A 52 17.47 -8.22 9.72
N TYR A 53 16.87 -7.15 10.22
CA TYR A 53 17.57 -5.94 10.62
C TYR A 53 17.44 -5.71 12.13
N ASP A 54 18.48 -6.02 12.88
CA ASP A 54 18.53 -5.92 14.36
C ASP A 54 18.44 -4.48 14.91
N ASN A 55 18.64 -3.47 14.07
CA ASN A 55 18.49 -2.06 14.41
C ASN A 55 17.14 -1.48 14.01
N VAL A 56 16.20 -2.30 13.48
CA VAL A 56 14.88 -1.87 13.03
C VAL A 56 13.82 -2.27 14.05
N LEU A 57 12.98 -1.30 14.42
CA LEU A 57 11.78 -1.52 15.23
C LEU A 57 10.55 -1.28 14.33
N PRO A 58 9.85 -2.31 13.86
CA PRO A 58 8.65 -2.15 13.08
C PRO A 58 7.46 -1.73 13.96
N ILE A 59 6.60 -0.86 13.41
CA ILE A 59 5.31 -0.52 14.01
C ILE A 59 4.22 -1.15 13.16
N TRP A 60 3.58 -2.18 13.70
CA TRP A 60 2.51 -2.92 13.04
C TRP A 60 1.16 -2.22 13.21
N GLY A 61 0.42 -2.05 12.11
CA GLY A 61 -0.97 -1.61 12.16
C GLY A 61 -1.88 -2.81 12.36
N VAL A 62 -2.66 -2.81 13.43
CA VAL A 62 -3.60 -3.87 13.79
C VAL A 62 -5.00 -3.28 13.84
N GLN A 63 -5.98 -3.94 13.21
CA GLN A 63 -7.39 -3.53 13.18
C GLN A 63 -8.32 -4.55 13.83
N ARG A 64 -7.89 -5.81 13.94
CA ARG A 64 -8.68 -6.93 14.45
C ARG A 64 -7.88 -7.69 15.52
N GLU A 65 -8.59 -8.33 16.43
CA GLU A 65 -8.00 -9.10 17.52
C GLU A 65 -7.14 -10.28 17.00
N ASN A 66 -7.64 -10.99 15.98
CA ASN A 66 -6.89 -12.07 15.36
C ASN A 66 -5.56 -11.61 14.70
N GLU A 67 -5.50 -10.40 14.19
CA GLU A 67 -4.25 -9.82 13.65
C GLU A 67 -3.25 -9.56 14.80
N LEU A 68 -3.74 -9.14 15.97
CA LEU A 68 -2.90 -8.97 17.15
C LEU A 68 -2.37 -10.33 17.63
N ASP A 69 -3.23 -11.33 17.74
CA ASP A 69 -2.84 -12.68 18.16
C ASP A 69 -1.79 -13.27 17.21
N GLU A 70 -1.94 -13.03 15.90
CA GLU A 70 -0.97 -13.44 14.90
C GLU A 70 0.41 -12.80 15.14
N PHE A 71 0.48 -11.48 15.33
CA PHE A 71 1.76 -10.79 15.62
C PHE A 71 2.35 -11.19 16.97
N LEU A 72 1.52 -11.46 17.99
CA LEU A 72 2.00 -11.98 19.28
C LEU A 72 2.61 -13.38 19.12
N SER A 73 2.02 -14.22 18.26
CA SER A 73 2.57 -15.55 18.00
C SER A 73 3.96 -15.51 17.35
N TYR A 74 4.25 -14.46 16.56
CA TYR A 74 5.57 -14.26 15.95
C TYR A 74 6.66 -13.90 16.97
N MET A 75 6.29 -13.42 18.16
CA MET A 75 7.26 -13.20 19.24
C MET A 75 7.76 -14.52 19.84
N GLU A 76 6.92 -15.57 19.80
CA GLU A 76 7.27 -16.93 20.27
C GLU A 76 7.84 -17.80 19.15
N HIS A 77 7.28 -17.64 17.95
CA HIS A 77 7.60 -18.43 16.77
C HIS A 77 7.82 -17.52 15.55
N PRO A 78 8.94 -16.78 15.48
CA PRO A 78 9.17 -15.82 14.41
C PRO A 78 9.22 -16.51 13.03
N PRO A 79 8.51 -15.97 12.03
CA PRO A 79 8.65 -16.43 10.66
C PRO A 79 10.08 -16.24 10.17
N VAL A 80 10.66 -17.28 9.63
CA VAL A 80 12.05 -17.27 9.15
C VAL A 80 12.07 -17.06 7.64
N MET A 81 12.96 -16.17 7.17
CA MET A 81 13.17 -15.95 5.75
C MET A 81 13.61 -17.22 5.04
N ASN A 82 12.75 -17.76 4.19
CA ASN A 82 12.97 -18.96 3.39
C ASN A 82 12.57 -18.69 1.92
N ASP A 83 12.70 -19.68 1.05
CA ASP A 83 12.41 -19.52 -0.38
C ASP A 83 10.93 -19.24 -0.65
N GLU A 84 10.02 -19.78 0.15
CA GLU A 84 8.58 -19.53 0.05
C GLU A 84 8.25 -18.07 0.39
N ILE A 85 8.77 -17.57 1.52
CA ILE A 85 8.62 -16.16 1.92
C ILE A 85 9.25 -15.21 0.90
N ARG A 86 10.43 -15.56 0.37
CA ARG A 86 11.05 -14.78 -0.71
C ARG A 86 10.16 -14.70 -1.96
N ALA A 87 9.54 -15.81 -2.35
CA ALA A 87 8.63 -15.87 -3.48
C ALA A 87 7.37 -14.99 -3.26
N LEU A 88 6.82 -14.99 -2.03
CA LEU A 88 5.71 -14.10 -1.66
C LEU A 88 6.09 -12.62 -1.73
N ILE A 89 7.26 -12.26 -1.21
CA ILE A 89 7.79 -10.90 -1.28
C ILE A 89 7.98 -10.46 -2.75
N GLU A 90 8.53 -11.32 -3.59
CA GLU A 90 8.70 -11.01 -5.02
C GLU A 90 7.37 -10.91 -5.77
N ALA A 91 6.37 -11.69 -5.42
CA ALA A 91 5.02 -11.56 -5.96
C ALA A 91 4.39 -10.22 -5.57
N ASP A 92 4.51 -9.81 -4.31
CA ASP A 92 4.06 -8.50 -3.83
C ASP A 92 4.84 -7.35 -4.49
N ARG A 93 6.14 -7.48 -4.66
CA ARG A 93 6.98 -6.50 -5.40
C ARG A 93 6.47 -6.29 -6.81
N LYS A 94 6.20 -7.36 -7.56
CA LYS A 94 5.67 -7.28 -8.92
C LYS A 94 4.31 -6.57 -9.00
N GLN A 95 3.42 -6.80 -8.03
CA GLN A 95 2.11 -6.20 -8.00
C GLN A 95 2.10 -4.76 -7.49
N LEU A 96 2.95 -4.47 -6.53
CA LEU A 96 2.99 -3.20 -5.82
C LEU A 96 4.14 -2.29 -6.28
N TYR A 97 5.04 -2.77 -7.15
CA TYR A 97 6.08 -1.96 -7.76
C TYR A 97 5.56 -1.25 -9.01
N GLY A 98 5.95 0.02 -9.21
CA GLY A 98 5.62 0.77 -10.41
C GLY A 98 4.59 1.88 -10.23
N SER A 99 3.82 2.13 -11.29
CA SER A 99 2.92 3.27 -11.41
C SER A 99 1.59 3.08 -10.66
N PHE A 100 1.62 3.08 -9.34
CA PHE A 100 0.39 3.12 -8.54
C PHE A 100 0.41 4.27 -7.52
N CYS A 101 -0.77 4.77 -7.16
CA CYS A 101 -0.92 5.86 -6.20
C CYS A 101 -0.65 5.38 -4.77
N ARG A 102 0.25 6.08 -4.07
CA ARG A 102 0.61 5.77 -2.67
C ARG A 102 -0.31 6.41 -1.63
N GLY A 103 -1.35 7.15 -2.09
CA GLY A 103 -2.36 7.74 -1.22
C GLY A 103 -1.87 8.90 -0.36
N CYS A 104 -0.73 9.52 -0.66
CA CYS A 104 -0.12 10.58 0.15
C CYS A 104 -0.92 11.88 0.22
N GLY A 105 -1.80 12.17 -0.78
CA GLY A 105 -2.68 13.32 -0.78
C GLY A 105 -2.07 14.64 -1.27
N TYR A 106 -0.79 14.71 -1.66
CA TYR A 106 -0.17 15.96 -2.14
C TYR A 106 -0.88 16.59 -3.36
N CYS A 107 -1.55 15.77 -4.15
CA CYS A 107 -2.35 16.22 -5.31
C CYS A 107 -3.72 16.80 -4.94
N MET A 108 -4.10 16.78 -3.66
CA MET A 108 -5.38 17.31 -3.20
C MET A 108 -5.26 18.80 -2.86
N PRO A 109 -6.37 19.57 -2.91
CA PRO A 109 -7.69 19.20 -3.41
C PRO A 109 -7.77 19.16 -4.94
N CYS A 110 -8.65 18.32 -5.49
CA CYS A 110 -8.99 18.35 -6.90
C CYS A 110 -9.99 19.48 -7.19
N PRO A 111 -9.83 20.29 -8.27
CA PRO A 111 -10.75 21.38 -8.59
C PRO A 111 -12.22 20.96 -8.77
N VAL A 112 -12.43 19.72 -9.21
CA VAL A 112 -13.79 19.15 -9.37
C VAL A 112 -14.17 18.16 -8.26
N GLY A 113 -13.41 18.12 -7.17
CA GLY A 113 -13.76 17.34 -5.98
C GLY A 113 -13.54 15.82 -6.07
N ILE A 114 -12.65 15.35 -6.97
CA ILE A 114 -12.27 13.94 -7.01
C ILE A 114 -11.36 13.62 -5.81
N GLU A 115 -11.66 12.59 -5.04
CA GLU A 115 -10.79 12.04 -4.00
C GLU A 115 -9.63 11.23 -4.61
N ILE A 116 -8.69 11.95 -5.24
CA ILE A 116 -7.64 11.34 -6.08
C ILE A 116 -6.84 10.27 -5.33
N ASN A 117 -6.46 10.55 -4.09
CA ASN A 117 -5.66 9.67 -3.25
C ASN A 117 -6.32 8.32 -2.96
N ASN A 118 -7.65 8.23 -3.00
CA ASN A 118 -8.41 6.99 -2.86
C ASN A 118 -8.73 6.39 -4.23
N CYS A 119 -9.29 7.20 -5.13
CA CYS A 119 -9.75 6.75 -6.44
C CYS A 119 -8.61 6.18 -7.32
N ALA A 120 -7.42 6.81 -7.28
CA ALA A 120 -6.27 6.39 -8.11
C ALA A 120 -5.59 5.08 -7.64
N ARG A 121 -6.04 4.47 -6.55
CA ARG A 121 -5.58 3.16 -6.05
C ARG A 121 -6.72 2.20 -5.75
N MET A 122 -7.92 2.49 -6.22
CA MET A 122 -9.13 1.73 -5.89
C MET A 122 -9.02 0.24 -6.25
N SER A 123 -8.40 -0.09 -7.36
CA SER A 123 -8.14 -1.49 -7.76
C SER A 123 -7.37 -2.29 -6.71
N LEU A 124 -6.42 -1.64 -6.04
CA LEU A 124 -5.67 -2.26 -4.93
C LEU A 124 -6.51 -2.37 -3.67
N LEU A 125 -7.27 -1.32 -3.35
CA LEU A 125 -8.13 -1.31 -2.16
C LEU A 125 -9.21 -2.39 -2.25
N LEU A 126 -9.83 -2.57 -3.41
CA LEU A 126 -10.84 -3.62 -3.63
C LEU A 126 -10.29 -5.04 -3.42
N ARG A 127 -9.00 -5.26 -3.67
CA ARG A 127 -8.37 -6.58 -3.64
C ARG A 127 -7.58 -6.87 -2.36
N ARG A 128 -7.30 -5.84 -1.57
CA ARG A 128 -6.37 -5.95 -0.43
C ARG A 128 -6.88 -5.32 0.87
N SER A 129 -8.13 -4.83 0.86
CA SER A 129 -8.80 -4.32 2.06
C SER A 129 -10.30 -4.66 2.00
N PRO A 130 -11.04 -4.53 3.12
CA PRO A 130 -12.49 -4.74 3.11
C PRO A 130 -13.16 -3.86 2.05
N SER A 131 -13.81 -4.50 1.07
CA SER A 131 -14.33 -3.81 -0.11
C SER A 131 -15.75 -3.24 0.05
N GLU A 132 -16.49 -3.66 1.07
CA GLU A 132 -17.90 -3.30 1.27
C GLU A 132 -18.15 -1.78 1.28
N GLY A 133 -17.33 -1.02 2.02
CA GLY A 133 -17.43 0.43 2.07
C GLY A 133 -17.11 1.09 0.73
N HIS A 134 -16.19 0.53 -0.04
CA HIS A 134 -15.83 1.03 -1.37
C HIS A 134 -16.90 0.74 -2.41
N LEU A 135 -17.67 -0.33 -2.25
CA LEU A 135 -18.77 -0.74 -3.14
C LEU A 135 -20.14 -0.17 -2.72
N SER A 136 -20.23 0.49 -1.58
CA SER A 136 -21.44 1.17 -1.12
C SER A 136 -21.89 2.27 -2.10
N PRO A 137 -23.16 2.71 -2.04
CA PRO A 137 -23.64 3.83 -2.87
C PRO A 137 -22.77 5.09 -2.74
N GLU A 138 -22.26 5.38 -1.55
CA GLU A 138 -21.33 6.50 -1.32
C GLU A 138 -19.98 6.27 -2.01
N GLY A 139 -19.40 5.07 -1.88
CA GLY A 139 -18.17 4.69 -2.57
C GLY A 139 -18.29 4.77 -4.08
N GLN A 140 -19.43 4.31 -4.62
CA GLN A 140 -19.75 4.42 -6.05
C GLN A 140 -19.81 5.88 -6.51
N ALA A 141 -20.51 6.75 -5.76
CA ALA A 141 -20.60 8.17 -6.09
C ALA A 141 -19.21 8.85 -6.15
N LYS A 142 -18.32 8.51 -5.21
CA LYS A 142 -16.92 9.00 -5.20
C LYS A 142 -16.14 8.53 -6.43
N MET A 143 -16.29 7.28 -6.82
CA MET A 143 -15.61 6.74 -8.01
C MET A 143 -16.17 7.32 -9.31
N MET A 144 -17.49 7.45 -9.43
CA MET A 144 -18.12 8.05 -10.61
C MET A 144 -17.74 9.52 -10.81
N LYS A 145 -17.35 10.23 -9.75
CA LYS A 145 -16.82 11.59 -9.80
C LYS A 145 -15.59 11.73 -10.71
N ILE A 146 -14.87 10.63 -10.98
CA ILE A 146 -13.74 10.61 -11.92
C ILE A 146 -14.18 11.06 -13.34
N LYS A 147 -15.45 10.83 -13.72
CA LYS A 147 -16.00 11.22 -15.03
C LYS A 147 -16.01 12.74 -15.23
N ASP A 148 -15.99 13.51 -14.14
CA ASP A 148 -15.92 14.97 -14.19
C ASP A 148 -14.48 15.51 -14.34
N CYS A 149 -13.49 14.63 -14.56
CA CYS A 149 -12.09 15.03 -14.65
C CYS A 149 -11.84 16.00 -15.82
N LEU A 150 -11.33 17.17 -15.50
CA LEU A 150 -11.01 18.22 -16.50
C LEU A 150 -9.67 17.98 -17.22
N HIS A 151 -8.95 16.93 -16.90
CA HIS A 151 -7.60 16.66 -17.43
C HIS A 151 -6.63 17.84 -17.27
N CYS A 152 -6.80 18.67 -16.25
CA CYS A 152 -6.04 19.92 -16.04
C CYS A 152 -4.56 19.69 -15.62
N GLY A 153 -4.13 18.47 -15.37
CA GLY A 153 -2.75 18.12 -15.01
C GLY A 153 -2.32 18.50 -13.58
N HIS A 154 -3.15 19.19 -12.80
CA HIS A 154 -2.81 19.63 -11.44
C HIS A 154 -2.30 18.48 -10.54
N CYS A 155 -2.96 17.32 -10.58
CA CYS A 155 -2.57 16.15 -9.79
C CYS A 155 -1.22 15.55 -10.22
N MET A 156 -0.88 15.62 -11.52
CA MET A 156 0.41 15.17 -12.03
C MET A 156 1.55 16.09 -11.57
N SER A 157 1.36 17.42 -11.68
CA SER A 157 2.38 18.41 -11.33
C SER A 157 2.76 18.38 -9.84
N LYS A 158 1.85 17.91 -8.99
CA LYS A 158 2.06 17.81 -7.54
C LYS A 158 2.43 16.40 -7.06
N CYS A 159 2.47 15.41 -7.96
CA CYS A 159 2.80 14.05 -7.57
C CYS A 159 4.31 13.88 -7.36
N PRO A 160 4.78 13.60 -6.12
CA PRO A 160 6.21 13.42 -5.86
C PRO A 160 6.78 12.13 -6.49
N TYR A 161 5.90 11.27 -7.00
CA TYR A 161 6.26 10.00 -7.65
C TYR A 161 6.16 10.06 -9.18
N GLY A 162 5.91 11.23 -9.77
CA GLY A 162 5.84 11.41 -11.22
C GLY A 162 4.73 10.62 -11.91
N LEU A 163 3.63 10.30 -11.21
CA LEU A 163 2.57 9.45 -11.74
C LEU A 163 1.68 10.19 -12.74
N ASN A 164 1.33 9.52 -13.85
CA ASN A 164 0.22 9.96 -14.70
C ASN A 164 -1.12 9.70 -14.01
N THR A 165 -1.46 10.58 -13.06
CA THR A 165 -2.63 10.41 -12.20
C THR A 165 -3.96 10.39 -12.96
N PRO A 166 -4.20 11.21 -14.00
CA PRO A 166 -5.43 11.11 -14.79
C PRO A 166 -5.63 9.73 -15.44
N GLU A 167 -4.57 9.15 -15.98
CA GLU A 167 -4.62 7.81 -16.56
C GLU A 167 -4.87 6.73 -15.49
N LEU A 168 -4.23 6.86 -14.32
CA LEU A 168 -4.48 5.99 -13.18
C LEU A 168 -5.95 6.04 -12.74
N LEU A 169 -6.54 7.22 -12.68
CA LEU A 169 -7.95 7.40 -12.35
C LEU A 169 -8.85 6.67 -13.34
N GLN A 170 -8.63 6.85 -14.65
CA GLN A 170 -9.43 6.19 -15.67
C GLN A 170 -9.29 4.66 -15.64
N ARG A 171 -8.07 4.16 -15.44
CA ARG A 171 -7.82 2.72 -15.30
C ARG A 171 -8.53 2.13 -14.09
N ASN A 172 -8.45 2.82 -12.94
CA ASN A 172 -9.13 2.39 -11.72
C ASN A 172 -10.66 2.47 -11.85
N LEU A 173 -11.19 3.47 -12.55
CA LEU A 173 -12.64 3.59 -12.81
C LEU A 173 -13.13 2.43 -13.66
N LYS A 174 -12.41 2.10 -14.74
CA LYS A 174 -12.77 0.96 -15.61
C LYS A 174 -12.79 -0.36 -14.83
N ASP A 175 -11.74 -0.64 -14.06
CA ASP A 175 -11.67 -1.84 -13.22
C ASP A 175 -12.80 -1.86 -12.17
N TYR A 176 -13.12 -0.71 -11.58
CA TYR A 176 -14.20 -0.58 -10.63
C TYR A 176 -15.58 -0.88 -11.25
N GLU A 177 -15.85 -0.37 -12.46
CA GLU A 177 -17.07 -0.63 -13.20
C GLU A 177 -17.19 -2.13 -13.60
N GLU A 178 -16.06 -2.78 -13.92
CA GLU A 178 -16.01 -4.23 -14.18
C GLU A 178 -16.35 -5.05 -12.92
N VAL A 179 -15.85 -4.62 -11.75
CA VAL A 179 -16.18 -5.24 -10.45
C VAL A 179 -17.67 -5.09 -10.13
N LEU A 180 -18.24 -3.90 -10.33
CA LEU A 180 -19.68 -3.67 -10.12
C LEU A 180 -20.55 -4.52 -11.06
N ALA A 181 -20.08 -4.78 -12.27
CA ALA A 181 -20.75 -5.64 -13.23
C ALA A 181 -20.56 -7.15 -12.95
N GLY A 182 -19.90 -7.54 -11.86
CA GLY A 182 -19.62 -8.93 -11.51
C GLY A 182 -18.57 -9.61 -12.40
N LYS A 183 -17.80 -8.84 -13.16
CA LYS A 183 -16.76 -9.35 -14.07
C LYS A 183 -15.36 -9.27 -13.48
N GLY A 184 -15.19 -8.48 -12.43
CA GLY A 184 -13.91 -8.29 -11.74
C GLY A 184 -13.65 -9.39 -10.71
N ILE A 185 -12.36 -9.73 -10.53
CA ILE A 185 -11.93 -10.64 -9.46
C ILE A 185 -11.85 -9.82 -8.17
N LEU A 186 -12.73 -10.11 -7.21
CA LEU A 186 -12.55 -9.73 -5.81
C LEU A 186 -11.88 -10.91 -5.09
N PRO A 187 -10.93 -10.67 -4.17
CA PRO A 187 -10.51 -11.73 -3.26
C PRO A 187 -11.75 -12.20 -2.50
N GLY A 188 -11.85 -13.51 -2.30
CA GLY A 188 -12.88 -14.06 -1.44
C GLY A 188 -12.81 -13.37 -0.06
N ASN A 189 -13.97 -13.18 0.56
CA ASN A 189 -14.14 -12.48 1.84
C ASN A 189 -13.04 -12.90 2.82
N PHE A 190 -12.22 -11.92 3.23
CA PHE A 190 -11.24 -12.06 4.31
C PHE A 190 -11.94 -12.07 5.66
#